data_ae6b6ce3fdfa801cf174fd8fbd02e8a3
#
_entry.id   ae6b6ce3fdfa801cf174fd8fbd02e8a3
#
_cell.length_a   1.000
_cell.length_b   1.000
_cell.length_c   1.000
_cell.angle_alpha   90.00
_cell.angle_beta   90.00
_cell.angle_gamma   90.00
#
_symmetry.space_group_name_H-M   'P 1'
#
loop_
_entity.id
_entity.type
_entity.pdbx_description
1 polymer ?
#
loop_
_entity_poly.entity_id
_entity_poly.type
_entity_poly.pdbx_seq_one_letter_code
_entity_poly.pdbx_strand_id
1 'polypeptide(L)'
;VNDTEKFKRAVLNRNLTSFLEMGDNNLRNGLSLPFPILTSVFKGIRKGETMAFAMPSNSGKSRFTIDLAAHTALVHKKKVLIISNEMSEEKMKLCLITTIINNPEIQKLHGYEISKTEGELLEFKFRADDPKKVDVDEKGFIIRKKDEKQGDFVNRLMKESTEFKNTVAIT
;
A
#
# COMPACT_ATOMS: atom_id res chain seq x y z
N VAL A 1 48.30 16.50 19.82
CA VAL A 1 47.67 16.65 18.48
C VAL A 1 46.28 17.20 18.72
N ASN A 2 46.08 18.43 18.25
CA ASN A 2 44.88 19.22 18.50
C ASN A 2 43.64 18.51 17.85
N ASP A 3 42.56 18.33 18.61
CA ASP A 3 41.36 17.66 18.14
C ASP A 3 40.76 18.35 16.89
N THR A 4 41.01 19.65 16.73
CA THR A 4 40.65 20.43 15.55
C THR A 4 41.38 19.96 14.27
N GLU A 5 42.65 19.54 14.40
CA GLU A 5 43.44 18.98 13.29
C GLU A 5 42.96 17.58 12.89
N LYS A 6 42.61 16.75 13.90
CA LYS A 6 41.98 15.43 13.65
C LYS A 6 40.64 15.56 12.96
N PHE A 7 39.84 16.53 13.40
CA PHE A 7 38.54 16.81 12.80
C PHE A 7 38.67 17.31 11.35
N LYS A 8 39.57 18.26 11.12
CA LYS A 8 39.87 18.73 9.75
C LYS A 8 40.35 17.59 8.83
N ARG A 9 41.22 16.71 9.31
CA ARG A 9 41.67 15.54 8.53
C ARG A 9 40.57 14.55 8.28
N ALA A 10 39.66 14.29 9.23
CA ALA A 10 38.51 13.41 9.06
C ALA A 10 37.50 13.96 8.06
N VAL A 11 37.36 15.29 7.97
CA VAL A 11 36.43 15.94 7.02
C VAL A 11 37.08 16.07 5.63
N LEU A 12 38.36 16.42 5.55
CA LEU A 12 39.05 16.66 4.26
C LEU A 12 39.56 15.38 3.59
N ASN A 13 39.75 14.28 4.31
CA ASN A 13 40.18 12.99 3.74
C ASN A 13 39.02 12.15 3.14
N ARG A 14 37.80 12.61 3.21
CA ARG A 14 36.77 12.05 2.34
C ARG A 14 37.01 12.54 0.94
N ASN A 15 37.63 11.69 0.13
CA ASN A 15 37.85 11.97 -1.29
C ASN A 15 36.54 12.47 -1.90
N LEU A 16 36.54 13.67 -2.46
CA LEU A 16 35.38 14.30 -3.11
C LEU A 16 34.75 13.34 -4.12
N THR A 17 35.56 12.53 -4.79
CA THR A 17 35.09 11.50 -5.74
C THR A 17 34.26 10.43 -5.04
N SER A 18 34.69 9.90 -3.91
CA SER A 18 33.93 8.91 -3.16
C SER A 18 32.64 9.51 -2.55
N PHE A 19 32.65 10.80 -2.21
CA PHE A 19 31.46 11.53 -1.80
C PHE A 19 30.47 11.72 -2.96
N LEU A 20 30.98 12.04 -4.13
CA LEU A 20 30.16 12.17 -5.35
C LEU A 20 29.61 10.81 -5.83
N GLU A 21 30.42 9.75 -5.75
CA GLU A 21 30.00 8.38 -6.04
C GLU A 21 28.95 7.86 -5.04
N MET A 22 29.11 8.13 -3.75
CA MET A 22 28.06 7.88 -2.72
C MET A 22 26.80 8.73 -2.99
N GLY A 23 26.98 9.96 -3.45
CA GLY A 23 25.89 10.89 -3.78
C GLY A 23 25.04 10.47 -4.97
N ASP A 24 25.64 9.76 -5.92
CA ASP A 24 24.93 9.39 -7.15
C ASP A 24 23.84 8.33 -6.91
N ASN A 25 24.04 7.42 -5.98
CA ASN A 25 23.08 6.34 -5.74
C ASN A 25 22.11 6.57 -4.57
N ASN A 26 22.50 7.30 -3.52
CA ASN A 26 21.67 7.46 -2.31
C ASN A 26 21.14 8.87 -2.07
N LEU A 27 21.79 9.90 -2.62
CA LEU A 27 21.39 11.30 -2.40
C LEU A 27 20.52 11.86 -3.54
N ARG A 28 20.60 11.29 -4.74
CA ARG A 28 19.81 11.76 -5.89
C ARG A 28 18.46 11.10 -6.00
N ASN A 29 18.34 9.82 -5.69
CA ASN A 29 17.10 9.06 -5.87
C ASN A 29 16.69 8.38 -4.58
N GLY A 30 15.62 8.88 -3.94
CA GLY A 30 14.93 8.21 -2.86
C GLY A 30 13.98 7.10 -3.36
N LEU A 31 13.27 6.47 -2.44
CA LEU A 31 12.16 5.57 -2.78
C LEU A 31 11.07 6.38 -3.49
N SER A 32 10.63 5.94 -4.66
CA SER A 32 9.55 6.61 -5.39
C SER A 32 8.25 6.62 -4.57
N LEU A 33 7.46 7.65 -4.78
CA LEU A 33 6.13 7.78 -4.19
C LEU A 33 5.08 7.23 -5.18
N PRO A 34 3.90 6.80 -4.72
CA PRO A 34 2.82 6.33 -5.60
C PRO A 34 2.28 7.42 -6.52
N PHE A 35 2.65 8.67 -6.25
CA PHE A 35 2.26 9.83 -7.04
C PHE A 35 3.45 10.34 -7.86
N PRO A 36 3.44 10.18 -9.20
CA PRO A 36 4.57 10.57 -10.05
C PRO A 36 5.00 12.03 -9.92
N ILE A 37 4.03 12.94 -9.72
CA ILE A 37 4.31 14.36 -9.52
C ILE A 37 5.14 14.60 -8.24
N LEU A 38 4.81 13.91 -7.13
CA LEU A 38 5.57 14.03 -5.89
C LEU A 38 6.97 13.43 -6.03
N THR A 39 7.08 12.31 -6.72
CA THR A 39 8.40 11.71 -7.04
C THR A 39 9.24 12.66 -7.90
N SER A 40 8.64 13.31 -8.88
CA SER A 40 9.34 14.29 -9.74
C SER A 40 9.87 15.48 -8.95
N VAL A 41 9.04 16.04 -8.04
CA VAL A 41 9.37 17.23 -7.25
C VAL A 41 10.37 16.91 -6.14
N PHE A 42 10.10 15.88 -5.33
CA PHE A 42 10.89 15.55 -4.13
C PHE A 42 12.00 14.54 -4.39
N LYS A 43 12.05 13.93 -5.60
CA LYS A 43 12.99 12.84 -5.93
C LYS A 43 12.86 11.60 -5.03
N GLY A 44 11.67 11.39 -4.46
CA GLY A 44 11.36 10.30 -3.55
C GLY A 44 11.74 10.56 -2.09
N ILE A 45 11.57 9.55 -1.24
CA ILE A 45 11.93 9.58 0.19
C ILE A 45 13.29 8.95 0.38
N ARG A 46 14.24 9.69 0.95
CA ARG A 46 15.61 9.22 1.19
C ARG A 46 15.80 8.76 2.64
N LYS A 47 16.79 7.92 2.84
CA LYS A 47 17.16 7.46 4.17
C LYS A 47 17.61 8.64 5.04
N GLY A 48 17.05 8.76 6.26
CA GLY A 48 17.36 9.81 7.22
C GLY A 48 16.59 11.11 7.00
N GLU A 49 15.71 11.17 6.00
CA GLU A 49 14.85 12.35 5.76
C GLU A 49 13.49 12.18 6.43
N THR A 50 12.92 13.30 6.84
CA THR A 50 11.54 13.40 7.32
C THR A 50 10.73 14.19 6.31
N MET A 51 9.60 13.65 5.89
CA MET A 51 8.65 14.33 5.00
C MET A 51 7.32 14.55 5.74
N ALA A 52 6.82 15.76 5.72
CA ALA A 52 5.55 16.13 6.33
C ALA A 52 4.54 16.56 5.26
N PHE A 53 3.33 16.02 5.36
CA PHE A 53 2.20 16.40 4.50
C PHE A 53 1.12 17.08 5.32
N ALA A 54 0.86 18.34 5.03
CA ALA A 54 -0.23 19.09 5.63
C ALA A 54 -1.42 19.11 4.69
N MET A 55 -2.56 18.65 5.17
CA MET A 55 -3.81 18.58 4.41
C MET A 55 -4.99 19.03 5.26
N PRO A 56 -6.02 19.66 4.67
CA PRO A 56 -7.25 20.01 5.38
C PRO A 56 -7.93 18.79 6.01
N SER A 57 -8.77 19.02 7.00
CA SER A 57 -9.62 17.97 7.57
C SER A 57 -10.49 17.33 6.48
N ASN A 58 -10.71 16.03 6.58
CA ASN A 58 -11.52 15.23 5.63
C ASN A 58 -11.03 15.21 4.17
N SER A 59 -9.80 15.62 3.90
CA SER A 59 -9.19 15.59 2.55
C SER A 59 -8.58 14.25 2.14
N GLY A 60 -8.74 13.20 2.95
CA GLY A 60 -8.17 11.89 2.66
C GLY A 60 -6.75 11.66 3.17
N LYS A 61 -6.28 12.46 4.12
CA LYS A 61 -4.93 12.39 4.72
C LYS A 61 -4.51 10.97 5.12
N SER A 62 -5.38 10.27 5.87
CA SER A 62 -5.10 8.90 6.32
C SER A 62 -5.00 7.92 5.15
N ARG A 63 -5.84 8.04 4.12
CA ARG A 63 -5.76 7.21 2.90
C ARG A 63 -4.48 7.47 2.13
N PHE A 64 -4.08 8.73 2.00
CA PHE A 64 -2.82 9.11 1.38
C PHE A 64 -1.63 8.48 2.11
N THR A 65 -1.62 8.50 3.45
CA THR A 65 -0.56 7.87 4.25
C THR A 65 -0.52 6.36 4.08
N ILE A 66 -1.69 5.72 4.02
CA ILE A 66 -1.80 4.26 3.80
C ILE A 66 -1.33 3.89 2.38
N ASP A 67 -1.63 4.70 1.38
CA ASP A 67 -1.16 4.47 0.01
C ASP A 67 0.36 4.58 -0.09
N LEU A 68 0.96 5.58 0.55
CA LEU A 68 2.43 5.68 0.70
C LEU A 68 3.03 4.44 1.37
N ALA A 69 2.39 3.96 2.44
CA ALA A 69 2.84 2.79 3.18
C ALA A 69 2.74 1.52 2.34
N ALA A 70 1.62 1.29 1.67
CA ALA A 70 1.39 0.16 0.78
C ALA A 70 2.39 0.14 -0.37
N HIS A 71 2.57 1.26 -1.06
CA HIS A 71 3.56 1.40 -2.14
C HIS A 71 4.98 1.08 -1.66
N THR A 72 5.38 1.64 -0.51
CA THR A 72 6.71 1.41 0.07
C THR A 72 6.92 -0.06 0.45
N ALA A 73 5.90 -0.70 1.02
CA ALA A 73 5.98 -2.10 1.44
C ALA A 73 5.97 -3.07 0.26
N LEU A 74 5.09 -2.88 -0.71
CA LEU A 74 4.81 -3.87 -1.75
C LEU A 74 5.65 -3.64 -3.01
N VAL A 75 5.84 -2.40 -3.43
CA VAL A 75 6.64 -2.07 -4.61
C VAL A 75 8.13 -2.04 -4.26
N HIS A 76 8.50 -1.34 -3.20
CA HIS A 76 9.91 -1.24 -2.78
C HIS A 76 10.36 -2.35 -1.85
N LYS A 77 9.46 -3.23 -1.38
CA LYS A 77 9.76 -4.36 -0.47
C LYS A 77 10.49 -3.90 0.81
N LYS A 78 10.08 -2.75 1.36
CA LYS A 78 10.62 -2.19 2.60
C LYS A 78 9.67 -2.42 3.75
N LYS A 79 10.22 -2.61 4.95
CA LYS A 79 9.42 -2.67 6.18
C LYS A 79 8.89 -1.28 6.51
N VAL A 80 7.60 -1.18 6.81
CA VAL A 80 6.90 0.05 7.16
C VAL A 80 6.25 -0.10 8.51
N LEU A 81 6.38 0.90 9.37
CA LEU A 81 5.64 1.04 10.62
C LEU A 81 4.66 2.20 10.49
N ILE A 82 3.39 1.92 10.70
CA ILE A 82 2.33 2.94 10.73
C ILE A 82 1.94 3.19 12.18
N ILE A 83 1.97 4.45 12.61
CA ILE A 83 1.51 4.88 13.93
C ILE A 83 0.34 5.83 13.71
N SER A 84 -0.83 5.51 14.24
CA SER A 84 -2.04 6.32 14.12
C SER A 84 -2.66 6.56 15.49
N ASN A 85 -3.12 7.78 15.71
CA ASN A 85 -3.88 8.18 16.89
C ASN A 85 -5.35 8.54 16.56
N GLU A 86 -5.73 8.52 15.27
CA GLU A 86 -7.08 8.90 14.82
C GLU A 86 -7.95 7.70 14.40
N MET A 87 -7.32 6.62 13.91
CA MET A 87 -8.02 5.46 13.38
C MET A 87 -7.80 4.22 14.24
N SER A 88 -8.87 3.43 14.45
CA SER A 88 -8.74 2.11 15.06
C SER A 88 -7.93 1.16 14.16
N GLU A 89 -7.37 0.12 14.75
CA GLU A 89 -6.58 -0.88 14.03
C GLU A 89 -7.40 -1.57 12.92
N GLU A 90 -8.66 -1.93 13.22
CA GLU A 90 -9.55 -2.60 12.26
C GLU A 90 -9.85 -1.70 11.05
N LYS A 91 -10.14 -0.42 11.29
CA LYS A 91 -10.39 0.54 10.22
C LYS A 91 -9.15 0.79 9.39
N MET A 92 -7.98 0.81 10.02
CA MET A 92 -6.70 0.95 9.31
C MET A 92 -6.41 -0.27 8.45
N LYS A 93 -6.62 -1.49 8.97
CA LYS A 93 -6.49 -2.74 8.21
C LYS A 93 -7.42 -2.77 7.01
N LEU A 94 -8.69 -2.41 7.20
CA LEU A 94 -9.66 -2.35 6.10
C LEU A 94 -9.22 -1.37 5.02
N CYS A 95 -8.80 -0.18 5.41
CA CYS A 95 -8.30 0.84 4.50
C CYS A 95 -7.04 0.36 3.74
N LEU A 96 -6.12 -0.31 4.43
CA LEU A 96 -4.92 -0.89 3.84
C LEU A 96 -5.27 -1.97 2.81
N ILE A 97 -6.13 -2.92 3.17
CA ILE A 97 -6.60 -4.00 2.28
C ILE A 97 -7.26 -3.39 1.03
N THR A 98 -8.16 -2.43 1.21
CA THR A 98 -8.83 -1.74 0.10
C THR A 98 -7.83 -1.03 -0.81
N THR A 99 -6.82 -0.37 -0.23
CA THR A 99 -5.76 0.31 -0.99
C THR A 99 -4.93 -0.69 -1.79
N ILE A 100 -4.54 -1.81 -1.19
CA ILE A 100 -3.76 -2.87 -1.86
C ILE A 100 -4.54 -3.45 -3.03
N ILE A 101 -5.80 -3.83 -2.82
CA ILE A 101 -6.65 -4.45 -3.85
C ILE A 101 -6.85 -3.51 -5.04
N ASN A 102 -7.04 -2.21 -4.79
CA ASN A 102 -7.30 -1.23 -5.84
C ASN A 102 -6.02 -0.62 -6.45
N ASN A 103 -4.84 -1.03 -6.02
CA ASN A 103 -3.59 -0.47 -6.53
C ASN A 103 -3.25 -1.05 -7.92
N PRO A 104 -3.18 -0.23 -8.99
CA PRO A 104 -2.96 -0.70 -10.35
C PRO A 104 -1.62 -1.43 -10.56
N GLU A 105 -0.58 -1.03 -9.83
CA GLU A 105 0.75 -1.66 -9.93
C GLU A 105 0.71 -3.07 -9.34
N ILE A 106 -0.01 -3.25 -8.22
CA ILE A 106 -0.18 -4.55 -7.56
C ILE A 106 -1.08 -5.45 -8.41
N GLN A 107 -2.18 -4.92 -8.94
CA GLN A 107 -3.07 -5.64 -9.86
C GLN A 107 -2.30 -6.15 -11.07
N LYS A 108 -1.50 -5.29 -11.70
CA LYS A 108 -0.66 -5.66 -12.84
C LYS A 108 0.38 -6.73 -12.49
N LEU A 109 0.98 -6.64 -11.30
CA LEU A 109 1.98 -7.60 -10.83
C LEU A 109 1.35 -9.00 -10.64
N HIS A 110 0.10 -9.06 -10.20
CA HIS A 110 -0.62 -10.30 -9.91
C HIS A 110 -1.56 -10.76 -11.03
N GLY A 111 -1.67 -10.00 -12.12
CA GLY A 111 -2.44 -10.36 -13.32
C GLY A 111 -3.96 -10.39 -13.13
N TYR A 112 -4.51 -9.54 -12.27
CA TYR A 112 -5.96 -9.39 -12.09
C TYR A 112 -6.37 -7.91 -12.09
N GLU A 113 -7.65 -7.67 -12.30
CA GLU A 113 -8.27 -6.35 -12.24
C GLU A 113 -9.51 -6.43 -11.33
N ILE A 114 -9.39 -5.89 -10.12
CA ILE A 114 -10.46 -5.91 -9.13
C ILE A 114 -10.61 -4.49 -8.58
N SER A 115 -11.85 -4.01 -8.48
CA SER A 115 -12.15 -2.76 -7.81
C SER A 115 -13.17 -3.01 -6.71
N LYS A 116 -12.82 -2.66 -5.45
CA LYS A 116 -13.66 -2.84 -4.27
C LYS A 116 -13.66 -1.59 -3.40
N THR A 117 -14.84 -1.25 -2.93
CA THR A 117 -15.01 -0.28 -1.85
C THR A 117 -14.86 -0.96 -0.48
N GLU A 118 -14.60 -0.18 0.57
CA GLU A 118 -14.59 -0.70 1.95
C GLU A 118 -15.92 -1.36 2.34
N GLY A 119 -17.05 -0.75 1.91
CA GLY A 119 -18.39 -1.31 2.15
C GLY A 119 -18.59 -2.67 1.49
N GLU A 120 -18.18 -2.83 0.24
CA GLU A 120 -18.27 -4.10 -0.47
C GLU A 120 -17.41 -5.20 0.16
N LEU A 121 -16.24 -4.84 0.70
CA LEU A 121 -15.40 -5.80 1.43
C LEU A 121 -16.03 -6.22 2.76
N LEU A 122 -16.59 -5.28 3.52
CA LEU A 122 -17.27 -5.57 4.79
C LEU A 122 -18.54 -6.42 4.60
N GLU A 123 -19.25 -6.19 3.51
CA GLU A 123 -20.47 -6.92 3.17
C GLU A 123 -20.20 -8.21 2.36
N PHE A 124 -18.93 -8.57 2.14
CA PHE A 124 -18.52 -9.73 1.35
C PHE A 124 -19.16 -9.74 -0.05
N LYS A 125 -19.25 -8.58 -0.70
CA LYS A 125 -19.81 -8.43 -2.05
C LYS A 125 -18.77 -8.81 -3.11
N PHE A 126 -18.84 -10.07 -3.55
CA PHE A 126 -17.99 -10.62 -4.60
C PHE A 126 -18.85 -11.21 -5.71
N ARG A 127 -18.41 -11.03 -6.94
CA ARG A 127 -19.14 -11.53 -8.12
C ARG A 127 -18.94 -13.03 -8.29
N ALA A 128 -20.01 -13.70 -8.74
CA ALA A 128 -19.96 -15.10 -9.13
C ALA A 128 -19.25 -15.27 -10.47
N ASP A 129 -18.42 -16.33 -10.58
CA ASP A 129 -17.81 -16.72 -11.86
C ASP A 129 -18.88 -17.19 -12.87
N ASP A 130 -19.92 -17.87 -12.38
CA ASP A 130 -21.07 -18.29 -13.16
C ASP A 130 -22.39 -17.91 -12.45
N PRO A 131 -23.00 -16.76 -12.79
CA PRO A 131 -24.24 -16.29 -12.16
C PRO A 131 -25.44 -17.23 -12.33
N LYS A 132 -25.36 -18.22 -13.24
CA LYS A 132 -26.45 -19.20 -13.46
C LYS A 132 -26.42 -20.35 -12.44
N LYS A 133 -25.29 -20.58 -11.79
CA LYS A 133 -25.10 -21.69 -10.84
C LYS A 133 -25.26 -21.28 -9.39
N VAL A 134 -25.26 -20.00 -9.10
CA VAL A 134 -25.24 -19.47 -7.74
C VAL A 134 -26.29 -18.37 -7.59
N ASP A 135 -26.91 -18.27 -6.42
CA ASP A 135 -27.83 -17.19 -6.11
C ASP A 135 -27.07 -15.86 -6.05
N VAL A 136 -27.38 -14.93 -6.95
CA VAL A 136 -26.76 -13.62 -7.05
C VAL A 136 -27.82 -12.52 -6.97
N ASP A 137 -27.39 -11.33 -6.53
CA ASP A 137 -28.20 -10.12 -6.57
C ASP A 137 -28.27 -9.51 -8.00
N GLU A 138 -29.00 -8.41 -8.15
CA GLU A 138 -29.15 -7.69 -9.42
C GLU A 138 -27.80 -7.20 -10.01
N LYS A 139 -26.76 -7.10 -9.20
CA LYS A 139 -25.42 -6.68 -9.58
C LYS A 139 -24.46 -7.84 -9.84
N GLY A 140 -24.94 -9.09 -9.66
CA GLY A 140 -24.16 -10.30 -9.84
C GLY A 140 -23.30 -10.69 -8.63
N PHE A 141 -23.53 -10.10 -7.46
CA PHE A 141 -22.86 -10.50 -6.23
C PHE A 141 -23.51 -11.72 -5.60
N ILE A 142 -22.68 -12.64 -5.08
CA ILE A 142 -23.16 -13.86 -4.42
C ILE A 142 -23.91 -13.50 -3.15
N ILE A 143 -25.16 -13.95 -3.03
CA ILE A 143 -26.01 -13.70 -1.87
C ILE A 143 -25.77 -14.77 -0.80
N ARG A 144 -25.61 -14.34 0.46
CA ARG A 144 -25.57 -15.24 1.61
C ARG A 144 -26.97 -15.78 1.90
N LYS A 145 -27.10 -17.11 2.02
CA LYS A 145 -28.37 -17.75 2.37
C LYS A 145 -28.76 -17.44 3.82
N LYS A 146 -30.07 -17.39 4.10
CA LYS A 146 -30.64 -16.93 5.37
C LYS A 146 -30.10 -17.70 6.60
N ASP A 147 -29.85 -19.00 6.46
CA ASP A 147 -29.38 -19.87 7.55
C ASP A 147 -27.91 -20.31 7.38
N GLU A 148 -27.20 -19.71 6.43
CA GLU A 148 -25.81 -20.04 6.13
C GLU A 148 -24.86 -19.43 7.17
N LYS A 149 -24.03 -20.27 7.82
CA LYS A 149 -22.98 -19.76 8.71
C LYS A 149 -21.93 -18.98 7.92
N GLN A 150 -21.29 -18.03 8.57
CA GLN A 150 -20.31 -17.18 7.90
C GLN A 150 -19.14 -17.98 7.30
N GLY A 151 -18.67 -19.01 8.00
CA GLY A 151 -17.61 -19.89 7.49
C GLY A 151 -18.00 -20.65 6.23
N ASP A 152 -19.26 -21.13 6.16
CA ASP A 152 -19.77 -21.84 4.98
C ASP A 152 -19.92 -20.88 3.81
N PHE A 153 -20.36 -19.66 4.06
CA PHE A 153 -20.44 -18.60 3.05
C PHE A 153 -19.04 -18.26 2.49
N VAL A 154 -18.04 -18.06 3.34
CA VAL A 154 -16.66 -17.81 2.93
C VAL A 154 -16.10 -18.97 2.10
N ASN A 155 -16.34 -20.22 2.51
CA ASN A 155 -15.94 -21.41 1.75
C ASN A 155 -16.63 -21.47 0.38
N ARG A 156 -17.89 -21.02 0.29
CA ARG A 156 -18.62 -20.93 -0.97
C ARG A 156 -18.06 -19.82 -1.86
N LEU A 157 -17.75 -18.66 -1.32
CA LEU A 157 -17.06 -17.58 -2.04
C LEU A 157 -15.72 -18.06 -2.61
N MET A 158 -14.94 -18.82 -1.83
CA MET A 158 -13.69 -19.42 -2.29
C MET A 158 -13.87 -20.39 -3.45
N LYS A 159 -15.02 -21.01 -3.63
CA LYS A 159 -15.31 -21.93 -4.73
C LYS A 159 -15.86 -21.23 -5.95
N GLU A 160 -16.76 -20.27 -5.75
CA GLU A 160 -17.65 -19.70 -6.76
C GLU A 160 -17.21 -18.32 -7.25
N SER A 161 -16.18 -17.71 -6.64
CA SER A 161 -15.70 -16.37 -6.98
C SER A 161 -14.20 -16.32 -7.14
N THR A 162 -13.74 -16.18 -8.37
CA THR A 162 -12.31 -15.91 -8.67
C THR A 162 -11.90 -14.54 -8.12
N GLU A 163 -12.80 -13.56 -8.13
CA GLU A 163 -12.59 -12.25 -7.54
C GLU A 163 -12.26 -12.34 -6.03
N PHE A 164 -12.99 -13.19 -5.28
CA PHE A 164 -12.70 -13.44 -3.87
C PHE A 164 -11.38 -14.18 -3.66
N LYS A 165 -11.11 -15.23 -4.45
CA LYS A 165 -9.82 -15.95 -4.39
C LYS A 165 -8.65 -15.02 -4.59
N ASN A 166 -8.71 -14.17 -5.61
CA ASN A 166 -7.65 -13.21 -5.91
C ASN A 166 -7.49 -12.19 -4.77
N THR A 167 -8.60 -11.70 -4.20
CA THR A 167 -8.56 -10.80 -3.05
C THR A 167 -7.84 -11.42 -1.87
N VAL A 168 -8.17 -12.67 -1.52
CA VAL A 168 -7.51 -13.40 -0.41
C VAL A 168 -6.04 -13.68 -0.69
N ALA A 169 -5.66 -13.95 -1.94
CA ALA A 169 -4.28 -14.24 -2.30
C ALA A 169 -3.32 -13.04 -2.17
N ILE A 170 -3.87 -11.82 -2.14
CA ILE A 170 -3.09 -10.57 -2.08
C ILE A 170 -2.99 -10.03 -0.65
N THR A 171 -3.94 -10.36 0.20
CA THR A 171 -4.04 -9.86 1.58
C THR A 171 -3.44 -10.83 2.58
#